data_47f40d7dee1917e041eee9d341833c9e
#
_entry.id   47f40d7dee1917e041eee9d341833c9e
#
_cell.length_a   1.000
_cell.length_b   1.000
_cell.length_c   1.000
_cell.angle_alpha   90.00
_cell.angle_beta   90.00
_cell.angle_gamma   90.00
#
_symmetry.space_group_name_H-M   'P 1'
#
loop_
_entity.id
_entity.type
_entity.pdbx_description
1 polymer ?
#
loop_
_entity_poly.entity_id
_entity_poly.type
_entity_poly.pdbx_seq_one_letter_code
_entity_poly.pdbx_strand_id
1 'polypeptide(L)'
;VSLEPLLGQPFGSCYEVNQDGILYPAERDPIGEWHAAKPEDDHRSNKEIFDRKDASAQGLSHDDIARLKKQGVTGDELVQKLCENSATFSDKTAFAQEKYVKKKMLKHLTRVRARQPSARAICEAYFYKQPATTNWMRYDALGLLLLHANLGANAQPLVVESCGGLVVAAAAERVGAEGTSGRVCAGHAGAHCNSLDITKLMNLSESARNCVVTAPLTALLEARERWKRGEDVDAAAAAEETALAAAREKALDAKRLKMEAEGEQTPLVPKERAEGWRSKRLATASPSVVAHLARPSEGFTSLLLASPALEPIDALRKLLPLCAPSAPFAVWCPFSQPLADALHALRRDRLAVNLALTEPWLRKHQVLPGRTHPTMTTGAGAGGFVLCGNWIPPEEEEKAKRRRARRRRERRSRRRRRRRRRGHAGDGNGRRREAEARGPGRWLGRGGLGR
;
A
#
# COMPACT_ATOMS: atom_id res chain seq x y z
N VAL A 1 5.60 -31.59 -5.29
CA VAL A 1 4.17 -31.71 -4.99
C VAL A 1 3.39 -31.39 -6.28
N SER A 2 2.57 -32.33 -6.77
CA SER A 2 1.63 -32.03 -7.87
C SER A 2 0.46 -31.22 -7.34
N LEU A 3 0.10 -30.14 -8.04
CA LEU A 3 -1.03 -29.29 -7.69
C LEU A 3 -2.31 -29.64 -8.48
N GLU A 4 -2.27 -30.66 -9.33
CA GLU A 4 -3.42 -31.09 -10.13
C GLU A 4 -4.69 -31.35 -9.29
N PRO A 5 -4.62 -31.98 -8.10
CA PRO A 5 -5.81 -32.21 -7.29
C PRO A 5 -6.51 -30.93 -6.82
N LEU A 6 -5.86 -29.75 -6.91
CA LEU A 6 -6.44 -28.46 -6.55
C LEU A 6 -7.27 -27.84 -7.67
N LEU A 7 -7.09 -28.31 -8.91
CA LEU A 7 -7.81 -27.76 -10.07
C LEU A 7 -9.31 -28.05 -9.96
N GLY A 8 -10.12 -27.00 -10.13
CA GLY A 8 -11.57 -27.10 -10.03
C GLY A 8 -12.12 -27.19 -8.59
N GLN A 9 -11.27 -27.16 -7.59
CA GLN A 9 -11.72 -27.21 -6.19
C GLN A 9 -12.04 -25.81 -5.66
N PRO A 10 -13.00 -25.68 -4.74
CA PRO A 10 -13.36 -24.38 -4.16
C PRO A 10 -12.20 -23.76 -3.38
N PHE A 11 -12.10 -22.43 -3.44
CA PHE A 11 -11.18 -21.72 -2.56
C PHE A 11 -11.55 -21.95 -1.09
N GLY A 12 -10.55 -22.16 -0.26
CA GLY A 12 -10.70 -22.52 1.16
C GLY A 12 -10.51 -24.02 1.42
N SER A 13 -10.54 -24.88 0.38
CA SER A 13 -10.27 -26.31 0.52
C SER A 13 -8.89 -26.55 1.09
N CYS A 14 -8.78 -27.48 2.03
CA CYS A 14 -7.57 -27.83 2.74
C CYS A 14 -7.08 -29.22 2.29
N TYR A 15 -5.78 -29.36 2.11
CA TYR A 15 -5.14 -30.61 1.71
C TYR A 15 -3.96 -30.92 2.62
N GLU A 16 -3.71 -32.17 2.88
CA GLU A 16 -2.51 -32.65 3.53
C GLU A 16 -1.55 -33.20 2.47
N VAL A 17 -0.27 -32.93 2.64
CA VAL A 17 0.80 -33.39 1.75
C VAL A 17 1.49 -34.57 2.40
N ASN A 18 1.49 -35.75 1.75
CA ASN A 18 2.25 -36.89 2.22
C ASN A 18 3.75 -36.78 1.87
N GLN A 19 4.54 -37.78 2.24
CA GLN A 19 5.97 -37.80 1.95
C GLN A 19 6.32 -37.89 0.47
N ASP A 20 5.45 -38.48 -0.34
CA ASP A 20 5.60 -38.62 -1.80
C ASP A 20 5.21 -37.34 -2.52
N GLY A 21 4.76 -36.30 -1.80
CA GLY A 21 4.30 -35.04 -2.37
C GLY A 21 2.91 -35.12 -3.00
N ILE A 22 2.10 -36.12 -2.61
CA ILE A 22 0.72 -36.26 -3.09
C ILE A 22 -0.20 -35.48 -2.13
N LEU A 23 -1.20 -34.79 -2.71
CA LEU A 23 -2.21 -34.03 -1.99
C LEU A 23 -3.44 -34.89 -1.70
N TYR A 24 -3.84 -34.97 -0.45
CA TYR A 24 -5.07 -35.62 0.01
C TYR A 24 -6.02 -34.60 0.62
N PRO A 25 -7.33 -34.62 0.33
CA PRO A 25 -8.28 -33.75 0.98
C PRO A 25 -8.20 -33.92 2.50
N ALA A 26 -8.05 -32.82 3.25
CA ALA A 26 -8.12 -32.79 4.68
C ALA A 26 -9.52 -32.32 5.09
N GLU A 27 -10.23 -33.14 5.87
CA GLU A 27 -11.64 -32.86 6.19
C GLU A 27 -11.85 -31.59 7.01
N ARG A 28 -10.84 -31.18 7.83
CA ARG A 28 -10.92 -29.97 8.68
C ARG A 28 -9.53 -29.39 8.97
N ASP A 29 -9.53 -28.12 9.40
CA ASP A 29 -8.35 -27.45 9.94
C ASP A 29 -8.26 -27.73 11.44
N PRO A 30 -7.42 -28.70 11.89
CA PRO A 30 -7.42 -29.15 13.29
C PRO A 30 -6.96 -28.09 14.27
N ILE A 31 -6.38 -26.97 13.79
CA ILE A 31 -5.89 -25.90 14.67
C ILE A 31 -7.05 -25.19 15.40
N GLY A 32 -8.28 -25.31 14.89
CA GLY A 32 -9.47 -24.70 15.50
C GLY A 32 -10.27 -25.61 16.46
N GLU A 33 -10.06 -26.93 16.42
CA GLU A 33 -10.98 -27.90 17.07
C GLU A 33 -10.39 -28.67 18.25
N TRP A 34 -9.11 -28.50 18.55
CA TRP A 34 -8.54 -29.09 19.75
C TRP A 34 -9.04 -28.32 20.97
N HIS A 35 -10.05 -28.85 21.65
CA HIS A 35 -10.43 -28.41 22.97
C HIS A 35 -9.69 -29.25 24.00
N ALA A 36 -8.79 -28.65 24.76
CA ALA A 36 -8.24 -29.30 25.97
C ALA A 36 -9.42 -29.72 26.86
N ALA A 37 -9.37 -30.94 27.35
CA ALA A 37 -10.32 -31.35 28.38
C ALA A 37 -10.32 -30.30 29.50
N LYS A 38 -11.52 -29.99 30.01
CA LYS A 38 -11.91 -28.90 30.94
C LYS A 38 -10.73 -28.22 31.66
N PRO A 39 -10.74 -26.90 31.79
CA PRO A 39 -9.81 -26.17 32.62
C PRO A 39 -10.10 -26.55 34.08
N GLU A 40 -9.50 -27.60 34.57
CA GLU A 40 -9.32 -27.75 36.00
C GLU A 40 -8.27 -26.72 36.42
N ASP A 41 -8.50 -26.07 37.54
CA ASP A 41 -7.62 -25.07 38.16
C ASP A 41 -6.28 -25.71 38.62
N ASP A 42 -5.50 -26.24 37.69
CA ASP A 42 -4.18 -26.75 37.96
C ASP A 42 -3.15 -25.63 37.82
N HIS A 43 -2.86 -25.00 38.94
CA HIS A 43 -1.87 -23.92 39.07
C HIS A 43 -0.42 -24.40 39.11
N ARG A 44 -0.13 -25.63 38.68
CA ARG A 44 1.27 -26.17 38.70
C ARG A 44 2.15 -25.34 37.79
N SER A 45 3.29 -24.94 38.34
CA SER A 45 4.31 -24.23 37.58
C SER A 45 4.98 -25.18 36.58
N ASN A 46 5.21 -24.70 35.34
CA ASN A 46 6.02 -25.46 34.37
C ASN A 46 7.43 -25.82 34.91
N LYS A 47 7.97 -25.11 35.90
CA LYS A 47 9.26 -25.40 36.53
C LYS A 47 9.23 -26.75 37.29
N GLU A 48 8.12 -27.09 37.90
CA GLU A 48 7.94 -28.35 38.66
C GLU A 48 7.88 -29.57 37.73
N ILE A 49 7.47 -29.37 36.46
CA ILE A 49 7.40 -30.44 35.45
C ILE A 49 8.77 -30.70 34.82
N PHE A 50 9.66 -29.68 34.79
CA PHE A 50 10.98 -29.75 34.14
C PHE A 50 12.11 -30.33 35.00
N ASP A 51 11.88 -30.58 36.27
CA ASP A 51 12.93 -31.09 37.18
C ASP A 51 13.25 -32.59 37.03
N ARG A 52 12.64 -33.28 36.07
CA ARG A 52 13.06 -34.61 35.67
C ARG A 52 14.32 -34.54 34.82
N LYS A 53 15.45 -34.99 35.38
CA LYS A 53 16.78 -34.99 34.74
C LYS A 53 16.92 -35.91 33.52
N ASP A 54 15.87 -36.58 33.08
CA ASP A 54 15.92 -37.54 31.98
C ASP A 54 15.73 -36.85 30.65
N ALA A 55 16.76 -36.88 29.82
CA ALA A 55 16.87 -36.17 28.54
C ALA A 55 15.87 -36.58 27.45
N SER A 56 15.03 -37.59 27.64
CA SER A 56 14.04 -38.05 26.66
C SER A 56 12.61 -37.98 27.21
N ALA A 57 12.06 -36.76 27.28
CA ALA A 57 10.62 -36.57 27.56
C ALA A 57 9.71 -37.11 26.42
N GLN A 58 10.28 -37.51 25.28
CA GLN A 58 9.60 -38.09 24.14
C GLN A 58 10.10 -39.49 23.85
N GLY A 59 9.23 -40.51 23.95
CA GLY A 59 9.56 -41.91 23.71
C GLY A 59 9.80 -42.29 22.25
N LEU A 60 9.28 -41.47 21.30
CA LEU A 60 9.49 -41.71 19.86
C LEU A 60 10.76 -41.00 19.38
N SER A 61 11.68 -41.81 18.81
CA SER A 61 12.88 -41.28 18.14
C SER A 61 12.54 -40.61 16.80
N HIS A 62 13.51 -39.91 16.24
CA HIS A 62 13.35 -39.30 14.90
C HIS A 62 13.13 -40.38 13.82
N ASP A 63 13.77 -41.53 13.95
CA ASP A 63 13.66 -42.65 13.00
C ASP A 63 12.31 -43.35 13.12
N ASP A 64 11.74 -43.46 14.32
CA ASP A 64 10.39 -43.98 14.51
C ASP A 64 9.35 -43.09 13.87
N ILE A 65 9.48 -41.76 14.03
CA ILE A 65 8.62 -40.78 13.38
C ILE A 65 8.73 -40.92 11.85
N ALA A 66 9.94 -41.07 11.31
CA ALA A 66 10.14 -41.24 9.86
C ALA A 66 9.52 -42.56 9.37
N ARG A 67 9.63 -43.63 10.17
CA ARG A 67 9.04 -44.96 9.88
C ARG A 67 7.49 -44.89 9.85
N LEU A 68 6.90 -44.29 10.89
CA LEU A 68 5.44 -44.08 10.95
C LEU A 68 4.91 -43.30 9.75
N LYS A 69 5.60 -42.26 9.35
CA LYS A 69 5.26 -41.51 8.17
C LYS A 69 5.34 -42.32 6.86
N LYS A 70 6.37 -43.18 6.71
CA LYS A 70 6.50 -44.10 5.58
C LYS A 70 5.41 -45.17 5.58
N GLN A 71 4.85 -45.53 6.72
CA GLN A 71 3.74 -46.48 6.84
C GLN A 71 2.38 -45.83 6.50
N GLY A 72 2.33 -44.55 6.09
CA GLY A 72 1.10 -43.86 5.69
C GLY A 72 0.26 -43.37 6.87
N VAL A 73 0.81 -43.28 8.08
CA VAL A 73 0.14 -42.72 9.25
C VAL A 73 -0.16 -41.26 8.97
N THR A 74 -1.43 -40.85 9.13
CA THR A 74 -1.87 -39.46 8.93
C THR A 74 -1.17 -38.52 9.89
N GLY A 75 -1.10 -37.24 9.54
CA GLY A 75 -0.45 -36.25 10.41
C GLY A 75 -1.14 -36.11 11.76
N ASP A 76 -2.46 -36.23 11.81
CA ASP A 76 -3.25 -36.17 13.05
C ASP A 76 -2.98 -37.36 13.96
N GLU A 77 -2.99 -38.59 13.41
CA GLU A 77 -2.63 -39.80 14.14
C GLU A 77 -1.18 -39.75 14.65
N LEU A 78 -0.26 -39.17 13.86
CA LEU A 78 1.13 -38.99 14.30
C LEU A 78 1.22 -38.05 15.50
N VAL A 79 0.46 -36.94 15.49
CA VAL A 79 0.44 -36.00 16.60
C VAL A 79 -0.17 -36.67 17.85
N GLN A 80 -1.22 -37.47 17.70
CA GLN A 80 -1.80 -38.23 18.79
C GLN A 80 -0.79 -39.19 19.38
N LYS A 81 -0.09 -39.99 18.56
CA LYS A 81 0.99 -40.89 19.03
C LYS A 81 2.13 -40.15 19.73
N LEU A 82 2.46 -38.93 19.26
CA LEU A 82 3.45 -38.08 19.91
C LEU A 82 2.99 -37.58 21.29
N CYS A 83 1.70 -37.35 21.48
CA CYS A 83 1.12 -36.99 22.78
C CYS A 83 1.13 -38.20 23.74
N GLU A 84 0.68 -39.35 23.26
CA GLU A 84 0.63 -40.60 24.03
C GLU A 84 2.03 -41.07 24.48
N ASN A 85 3.04 -40.92 23.63
CA ASN A 85 4.44 -41.30 23.93
C ASN A 85 5.26 -40.19 24.59
N SER A 86 4.63 -39.11 25.05
CA SER A 86 5.30 -38.04 25.79
C SER A 86 5.12 -38.23 27.28
N ALA A 87 6.19 -38.61 28.00
CA ALA A 87 6.18 -38.89 29.44
C ALA A 87 5.66 -37.72 30.31
N THR A 88 5.68 -36.49 29.77
CA THR A 88 5.30 -35.30 30.53
C THR A 88 4.01 -34.67 30.00
N PHE A 89 3.33 -35.27 29.02
CA PHE A 89 2.16 -34.63 28.38
C PHE A 89 0.95 -34.58 29.32
N SER A 90 0.67 -35.67 30.04
CA SER A 90 -0.42 -35.77 31.01
C SER A 90 -0.25 -34.83 32.21
N ASP A 91 1.00 -34.56 32.59
CA ASP A 91 1.31 -33.72 33.75
C ASP A 91 1.27 -32.22 33.43
N LYS A 92 1.13 -31.88 32.15
CA LYS A 92 1.04 -30.48 31.70
C LYS A 92 -0.35 -29.91 31.95
N THR A 93 -0.38 -28.62 32.30
CA THR A 93 -1.64 -27.88 32.33
C THR A 93 -2.36 -27.95 30.96
N ALA A 94 -3.67 -27.86 30.93
CA ALA A 94 -4.48 -27.88 29.69
C ALA A 94 -3.94 -26.91 28.65
N PHE A 95 -3.54 -25.70 29.06
CA PHE A 95 -2.87 -24.70 28.19
C PHE A 95 -1.54 -25.21 27.61
N ALA A 96 -0.69 -25.81 28.41
CA ALA A 96 0.59 -26.31 27.94
C ALA A 96 0.43 -27.52 27.00
N GLN A 97 -0.59 -28.36 27.21
CA GLN A 97 -0.99 -29.44 26.31
C GLN A 97 -1.44 -28.87 24.95
N GLU A 98 -2.32 -27.92 24.96
CA GLU A 98 -2.80 -27.28 23.73
C GLU A 98 -1.67 -26.60 22.93
N LYS A 99 -0.79 -25.88 23.61
CA LYS A 99 0.42 -25.30 23.00
C LYS A 99 1.36 -26.36 22.43
N TYR A 100 1.52 -27.48 23.12
CA TYR A 100 2.35 -28.61 22.66
C TYR A 100 1.74 -29.22 21.39
N VAL A 101 0.44 -29.53 21.39
CA VAL A 101 -0.28 -30.06 20.21
C VAL A 101 -0.17 -29.12 19.03
N LYS A 102 -0.48 -27.84 19.21
CA LYS A 102 -0.32 -26.83 18.13
C LYS A 102 1.10 -26.82 17.56
N LYS A 103 2.12 -26.86 18.42
CA LYS A 103 3.53 -26.91 17.96
C LYS A 103 3.85 -28.17 17.19
N LYS A 104 3.32 -29.33 17.61
CA LYS A 104 3.53 -30.62 16.91
C LYS A 104 2.76 -30.67 15.60
N MET A 105 1.53 -30.19 15.55
CA MET A 105 0.75 -30.02 14.32
C MET A 105 1.51 -29.17 13.29
N LEU A 106 1.96 -27.98 13.67
CA LEU A 106 2.73 -27.09 12.78
C LEU A 106 4.03 -27.74 12.27
N LYS A 107 4.63 -28.65 13.05
CA LYS A 107 5.87 -29.31 12.67
C LYS A 107 5.66 -30.53 11.78
N HIS A 108 4.61 -31.31 11.99
CA HIS A 108 4.46 -32.63 11.39
C HIS A 108 3.32 -32.72 10.36
N LEU A 109 2.33 -31.80 10.40
CA LEU A 109 1.31 -31.70 9.38
C LEU A 109 1.74 -30.67 8.33
N THR A 110 2.00 -31.14 7.12
CA THR A 110 2.23 -30.26 5.99
C THR A 110 0.89 -30.06 5.28
N ARG A 111 0.21 -28.96 5.58
CA ARG A 111 -1.10 -28.65 4.99
C ARG A 111 -1.00 -27.51 4.01
N VAL A 112 -1.76 -27.62 2.94
CA VAL A 112 -1.91 -26.63 1.87
C VAL A 112 -3.38 -26.25 1.79
N ARG A 113 -3.65 -24.95 1.77
CA ARG A 113 -4.99 -24.42 1.57
C ARG A 113 -5.06 -23.68 0.26
N ALA A 114 -6.04 -24.04 -0.59
CA ALA A 114 -6.32 -23.31 -1.80
C ALA A 114 -6.90 -21.94 -1.44
N ARG A 115 -6.23 -20.86 -1.85
CA ARG A 115 -6.67 -19.49 -1.59
C ARG A 115 -6.77 -18.71 -2.89
N GLN A 116 -7.78 -17.86 -2.99
CA GLN A 116 -7.86 -16.91 -4.09
C GLN A 116 -6.60 -16.05 -4.14
N PRO A 117 -5.97 -15.86 -5.29
CA PRO A 117 -4.75 -15.05 -5.44
C PRO A 117 -5.06 -13.56 -5.43
N SER A 118 -5.62 -13.07 -4.33
CA SER A 118 -5.87 -11.64 -4.08
C SER A 118 -4.62 -10.91 -3.62
N ALA A 119 -4.61 -9.58 -3.74
CA ALA A 119 -3.51 -8.73 -3.25
C ALA A 119 -3.14 -9.04 -1.80
N ARG A 120 -4.13 -9.29 -0.93
CA ARG A 120 -3.90 -9.68 0.47
C ARG A 120 -3.21 -11.04 0.57
N ALA A 121 -3.70 -12.06 -0.13
CA ALA A 121 -3.18 -13.42 -0.03
C ALA A 121 -1.74 -13.51 -0.55
N ILE A 122 -1.45 -12.84 -1.66
CA ILE A 122 -0.11 -12.79 -2.26
C ILE A 122 0.85 -12.00 -1.35
N CYS A 123 0.45 -10.82 -0.86
CA CYS A 123 1.25 -10.02 0.07
C CYS A 123 1.61 -10.82 1.33
N GLU A 124 0.62 -11.51 1.93
CA GLU A 124 0.83 -12.35 3.11
C GLU A 124 1.79 -13.51 2.82
N ALA A 125 1.66 -14.17 1.68
CA ALA A 125 2.55 -15.27 1.27
C ALA A 125 4.01 -14.80 1.13
N TYR A 126 4.23 -13.66 0.46
CA TYR A 126 5.57 -13.07 0.33
C TYR A 126 6.14 -12.62 1.68
N PHE A 127 5.33 -11.97 2.52
CA PHE A 127 5.76 -11.53 3.85
C PHE A 127 6.33 -12.66 4.70
N TYR A 128 5.76 -13.87 4.60
CA TYR A 128 6.23 -15.02 5.37
C TYR A 128 7.31 -15.86 4.67
N LYS A 129 7.36 -15.90 3.34
CA LYS A 129 8.27 -16.78 2.61
C LYS A 129 9.46 -16.06 1.99
N GLN A 130 9.25 -14.90 1.42
CA GLN A 130 10.27 -14.11 0.71
C GLN A 130 10.08 -12.61 0.96
N PRO A 131 10.17 -12.17 2.22
CA PRO A 131 9.85 -10.78 2.58
C PRO A 131 10.76 -9.75 1.89
N ALA A 132 11.99 -10.10 1.55
CA ALA A 132 12.91 -9.22 0.83
C ALA A 132 12.37 -8.79 -0.54
N THR A 133 11.62 -9.64 -1.23
CA THR A 133 11.02 -9.32 -2.53
C THR A 133 10.01 -8.17 -2.46
N THR A 134 9.28 -8.07 -1.34
CA THR A 134 8.28 -7.02 -1.10
C THR A 134 8.74 -6.00 -0.06
N ASN A 135 10.06 -5.93 0.20
CA ASN A 135 10.65 -5.05 1.20
C ASN A 135 9.98 -5.16 2.59
N TRP A 136 9.51 -6.35 3.00
CA TRP A 136 8.79 -6.59 4.25
C TRP A 136 7.44 -5.86 4.35
N MET A 137 6.86 -5.49 3.22
CA MET A 137 5.52 -4.88 3.21
C MET A 137 4.49 -5.88 3.72
N ARG A 138 3.69 -5.48 4.70
CA ARG A 138 2.58 -6.26 5.23
C ARG A 138 1.26 -5.82 4.58
N TYR A 139 0.29 -6.72 4.49
CA TYR A 139 -0.95 -6.46 3.74
C TYR A 139 -1.82 -5.33 4.33
N ASP A 140 -1.73 -5.03 5.62
CA ASP A 140 -2.40 -3.88 6.23
C ASP A 140 -1.77 -2.54 5.78
N ALA A 141 -0.43 -2.49 5.68
CA ALA A 141 0.27 -1.35 5.10
C ALA A 141 -0.08 -1.16 3.62
N LEU A 142 -0.11 -2.26 2.84
CA LEU A 142 -0.58 -2.22 1.46
C LEU A 142 -2.01 -1.67 1.37
N GLY A 143 -2.92 -2.14 2.23
CA GLY A 143 -4.30 -1.66 2.29
C GLY A 143 -4.40 -0.16 2.57
N LEU A 144 -3.62 0.36 3.53
CA LEU A 144 -3.55 1.79 3.85
C LEU A 144 -2.96 2.61 2.70
N LEU A 145 -1.90 2.11 2.06
CA LEU A 145 -1.28 2.76 0.91
C LEU A 145 -2.29 2.97 -0.22
N LEU A 146 -3.06 1.93 -0.57
CA LEU A 146 -4.08 1.98 -1.61
C LEU A 146 -5.29 2.85 -1.21
N LEU A 147 -5.65 2.86 0.08
CA LEU A 147 -6.74 3.68 0.61
C LEU A 147 -6.40 5.17 0.53
N HIS A 148 -5.23 5.55 1.04
CA HIS A 148 -4.80 6.95 1.07
C HIS A 148 -4.50 7.52 -0.32
N ALA A 149 -4.12 6.67 -1.28
CA ALA A 149 -4.02 7.07 -2.67
C ALA A 149 -5.38 7.22 -3.38
N ASN A 150 -6.49 6.90 -2.69
CA ASN A 150 -7.86 6.99 -3.21
C ASN A 150 -8.03 6.28 -4.57
N LEU A 151 -7.55 5.03 -4.64
CA LEU A 151 -7.65 4.24 -5.86
C LEU A 151 -9.05 3.69 -6.07
N GLY A 152 -9.61 3.96 -7.22
CA GLY A 152 -10.91 3.46 -7.65
C GLY A 152 -10.99 3.33 -9.17
N ALA A 153 -12.17 2.95 -9.65
CA ALA A 153 -12.45 2.86 -11.08
C ALA A 153 -12.14 4.19 -11.80
N ASN A 154 -11.62 4.13 -13.02
CA ASN A 154 -11.21 5.26 -13.84
C ASN A 154 -10.06 6.11 -13.28
N ALA A 155 -9.43 5.73 -12.17
CA ALA A 155 -8.26 6.42 -11.66
C ALA A 155 -7.04 6.23 -12.60
N GLN A 156 -6.14 7.21 -12.55
CA GLN A 156 -4.87 7.19 -13.31
C GLN A 156 -3.70 7.41 -12.35
N PRO A 157 -3.37 6.41 -11.48
CA PRO A 157 -2.27 6.54 -10.53
C PRO A 157 -0.90 6.41 -11.19
N LEU A 158 0.08 7.16 -10.67
CA LEU A 158 1.49 6.87 -10.84
C LEU A 158 1.98 6.01 -9.69
N VAL A 159 2.49 4.82 -9.99
CA VAL A 159 3.04 3.88 -9.01
C VAL A 159 4.54 3.73 -9.22
N VAL A 160 5.32 4.04 -8.21
CA VAL A 160 6.77 3.85 -8.19
C VAL A 160 7.12 2.91 -7.05
N GLU A 161 7.55 1.70 -7.38
CA GLU A 161 7.79 0.66 -6.39
C GLU A 161 9.04 -0.19 -6.66
N SER A 162 9.50 -0.84 -5.60
CA SER A 162 10.52 -1.90 -5.63
C SER A 162 10.05 -3.15 -4.85
N CYS A 163 8.74 -3.43 -4.87
CA CYS A 163 8.10 -4.54 -4.15
C CYS A 163 7.69 -5.69 -5.09
N GLY A 164 8.43 -5.88 -6.20
CA GLY A 164 8.22 -6.98 -7.14
C GLY A 164 6.93 -6.91 -7.97
N GLY A 165 6.28 -5.76 -8.06
CA GLY A 165 5.01 -5.58 -8.77
C GLY A 165 3.77 -5.73 -7.88
N LEU A 166 3.93 -5.87 -6.57
CA LEU A 166 2.82 -6.05 -5.63
C LEU A 166 1.86 -4.85 -5.62
N VAL A 167 2.42 -3.64 -5.53
CA VAL A 167 1.62 -2.40 -5.46
C VAL A 167 0.96 -2.11 -6.80
N VAL A 168 1.68 -2.31 -7.90
CA VAL A 168 1.14 -2.18 -9.27
C VAL A 168 -0.03 -3.14 -9.47
N ALA A 169 0.13 -4.42 -9.11
CA ALA A 169 -0.90 -5.43 -9.26
C ALA A 169 -2.14 -5.13 -8.42
N ALA A 170 -1.95 -4.72 -7.16
CA ALA A 170 -3.05 -4.33 -6.27
C ALA A 170 -3.76 -3.04 -6.73
N ALA A 171 -3.03 -2.11 -7.34
CA ALA A 171 -3.62 -0.94 -7.97
C ALA A 171 -4.44 -1.32 -9.22
N ALA A 172 -3.90 -2.21 -10.07
CA ALA A 172 -4.57 -2.69 -11.27
C ALA A 172 -5.89 -3.43 -10.95
N GLU A 173 -5.92 -4.24 -9.88
CA GLU A 173 -7.13 -4.92 -9.41
C GLU A 173 -8.26 -3.92 -9.08
N ARG A 174 -7.93 -2.73 -8.56
CA ARG A 174 -8.91 -1.69 -8.18
C ARG A 174 -9.30 -0.79 -9.33
N VAL A 175 -8.37 -0.48 -10.21
CA VAL A 175 -8.53 0.50 -11.30
C VAL A 175 -9.09 -0.13 -12.57
N GLY A 176 -8.67 -1.35 -12.87
CA GLY A 176 -8.90 -2.04 -14.13
C GLY A 176 -10.16 -2.90 -14.16
N ALA A 177 -11.26 -2.48 -13.50
CA ALA A 177 -12.54 -3.16 -13.61
C ALA A 177 -13.05 -3.14 -15.05
N GLU A 178 -13.86 -4.13 -15.42
CA GLU A 178 -14.45 -4.21 -16.74
C GLU A 178 -15.32 -2.97 -17.05
N GLY A 179 -15.18 -2.41 -18.25
CA GLY A 179 -15.89 -1.20 -18.65
C GLY A 179 -15.29 0.10 -18.10
N THR A 180 -14.14 0.07 -17.40
CA THR A 180 -13.46 1.28 -16.93
C THR A 180 -12.37 1.74 -17.88
N SER A 181 -12.05 3.04 -17.88
CA SER A 181 -10.97 3.67 -18.67
C SER A 181 -9.72 3.98 -17.83
N GLY A 182 -9.66 3.47 -16.58
CA GLY A 182 -8.54 3.72 -15.68
C GLY A 182 -7.22 3.14 -16.21
N ARG A 183 -6.10 3.75 -15.80
CA ARG A 183 -4.76 3.34 -16.25
C ARG A 183 -3.75 3.46 -15.13
N VAL A 184 -3.09 2.38 -14.78
CA VAL A 184 -2.01 2.35 -13.80
C VAL A 184 -0.67 2.54 -14.53
N CYS A 185 0.04 3.61 -14.23
CA CYS A 185 1.38 3.86 -14.75
C CYS A 185 2.42 3.36 -13.75
N ALA A 186 3.14 2.29 -14.09
CA ALA A 186 4.29 1.81 -13.33
C ALA A 186 5.54 2.59 -13.76
N GLY A 187 5.91 3.60 -12.97
CA GLY A 187 7.07 4.44 -13.21
C GLY A 187 8.36 3.75 -12.76
N HIS A 188 9.41 3.80 -13.60
CA HIS A 188 10.73 3.24 -13.26
C HIS A 188 11.86 4.22 -13.57
N ALA A 189 12.93 4.17 -12.76
CA ALA A 189 14.08 5.07 -12.89
C ALA A 189 15.14 4.58 -13.89
N GLY A 190 15.21 3.27 -14.14
CA GLY A 190 16.19 2.65 -15.03
C GLY A 190 15.77 2.60 -16.50
N ALA A 191 16.66 2.13 -17.37
CA ALA A 191 16.37 1.87 -18.78
C ALA A 191 15.29 0.79 -18.99
N HIS A 192 15.13 -0.10 -18.01
CA HIS A 192 14.14 -1.17 -18.02
C HIS A 192 13.28 -1.08 -16.76
N CYS A 193 12.01 -1.48 -16.90
CA CYS A 193 11.11 -1.60 -15.76
C CYS A 193 11.67 -2.62 -14.75
N ASN A 194 11.51 -2.32 -13.47
CA ASN A 194 11.78 -3.26 -12.38
C ASN A 194 10.98 -4.54 -12.59
N SER A 195 11.42 -5.66 -11.98
CA SER A 195 10.64 -6.89 -12.01
C SER A 195 9.23 -6.64 -11.46
N LEU A 196 8.22 -6.97 -12.26
CA LEU A 196 6.80 -6.91 -11.90
C LEU A 196 6.20 -8.32 -11.88
N ASP A 197 6.97 -9.33 -11.48
CA ASP A 197 6.58 -10.74 -11.56
C ASP A 197 5.35 -11.09 -10.73
N ILE A 198 5.14 -10.37 -9.62
CA ILE A 198 3.94 -10.56 -8.78
C ILE A 198 2.65 -10.24 -9.54
N THR A 199 2.68 -9.34 -10.52
CA THR A 199 1.50 -9.05 -11.36
C THR A 199 1.00 -10.29 -12.09
N LYS A 200 1.91 -11.21 -12.44
CA LYS A 200 1.59 -12.47 -13.11
C LYS A 200 0.93 -13.49 -12.17
N LEU A 201 1.17 -13.37 -10.87
CA LEU A 201 0.69 -14.30 -9.84
C LEU A 201 -0.73 -13.95 -9.35
N MET A 202 -1.16 -12.70 -9.50
CA MET A 202 -2.45 -12.25 -9.01
C MET A 202 -3.64 -12.67 -9.86
N ASN A 203 -3.41 -13.37 -10.97
CA ASN A 203 -4.46 -13.81 -11.89
C ASN A 203 -5.46 -12.67 -12.24
N LEU A 204 -4.91 -11.50 -12.54
CA LEU A 204 -5.71 -10.33 -12.92
C LEU A 204 -6.54 -10.61 -14.16
N SER A 205 -7.75 -10.05 -14.23
CA SER A 205 -8.56 -10.06 -15.44
C SER A 205 -7.80 -9.42 -16.61
N GLU A 206 -8.21 -9.69 -17.83
CA GLU A 206 -7.61 -9.10 -19.02
C GLU A 206 -7.70 -7.56 -18.98
N SER A 207 -8.84 -7.03 -18.57
CA SER A 207 -9.05 -5.60 -18.38
C SER A 207 -8.06 -5.01 -17.37
N ALA A 208 -7.90 -5.63 -16.18
CA ALA A 208 -6.97 -5.18 -15.16
C ALA A 208 -5.49 -5.27 -15.61
N ARG A 209 -5.13 -6.26 -16.42
CA ARG A 209 -3.76 -6.34 -17.00
C ARG A 209 -3.52 -5.27 -18.04
N ASN A 210 -4.49 -5.04 -18.91
CA ASN A 210 -4.38 -4.07 -20.00
C ASN A 210 -4.41 -2.62 -19.52
N CYS A 211 -4.92 -2.36 -18.31
CA CYS A 211 -4.85 -1.02 -17.72
C CYS A 211 -3.45 -0.64 -17.25
N VAL A 212 -2.50 -1.59 -17.12
CA VAL A 212 -1.14 -1.32 -16.64
C VAL A 212 -0.23 -0.96 -17.81
N VAL A 213 0.44 0.18 -17.68
CA VAL A 213 1.51 0.62 -18.60
C VAL A 213 2.77 0.92 -17.79
N THR A 214 3.93 0.63 -18.39
CA THR A 214 5.23 0.97 -17.77
C THR A 214 5.82 2.18 -18.47
N ALA A 215 6.39 3.14 -17.71
CA ALA A 215 7.02 4.32 -18.29
C ALA A 215 8.30 4.71 -17.55
N PRO A 216 9.36 5.12 -18.26
CA PRO A 216 10.51 5.75 -17.64
C PRO A 216 10.11 7.06 -16.97
N LEU A 217 10.49 7.26 -15.70
CA LEU A 217 10.22 8.53 -15.00
C LEU A 217 10.88 9.72 -15.69
N THR A 218 12.05 9.53 -16.29
CA THR A 218 12.74 10.56 -17.08
C THR A 218 11.87 11.05 -18.25
N ALA A 219 11.26 10.14 -19.00
CA ALA A 219 10.40 10.51 -20.13
C ALA A 219 9.16 11.30 -19.67
N LEU A 220 8.54 10.91 -18.53
CA LEU A 220 7.40 11.64 -17.96
C LEU A 220 7.81 13.06 -17.51
N LEU A 221 8.96 13.19 -16.86
CA LEU A 221 9.48 14.47 -16.38
C LEU A 221 9.87 15.38 -17.55
N GLU A 222 10.54 14.87 -18.56
CA GLU A 222 10.90 15.60 -19.77
C GLU A 222 9.65 16.08 -20.53
N ALA A 223 8.67 15.21 -20.73
CA ALA A 223 7.41 15.58 -21.35
C ALA A 223 6.70 16.71 -20.57
N ARG A 224 6.71 16.62 -19.21
CA ARG A 224 6.14 17.67 -18.35
C ARG A 224 6.86 19.01 -18.49
N GLU A 225 8.19 19.01 -18.56
CA GLU A 225 8.96 20.24 -18.76
C GLU A 225 8.74 20.83 -20.16
N ARG A 226 8.60 20.01 -21.19
CA ARG A 226 8.25 20.45 -22.55
C ARG A 226 6.86 21.13 -22.59
N TRP A 227 5.86 20.55 -21.89
CA TRP A 227 4.56 21.17 -21.70
C TRP A 227 4.64 22.54 -21.01
N LYS A 228 5.48 22.69 -19.98
CA LYS A 228 5.69 23.97 -19.28
C LYS A 228 6.32 25.03 -20.16
N ARG A 229 7.15 24.63 -21.13
CA ARG A 229 7.77 25.53 -22.12
C ARG A 229 6.79 25.91 -23.25
N GLY A 230 5.59 25.36 -23.27
CA GLY A 230 4.59 25.60 -24.30
C GLY A 230 4.87 24.91 -25.64
N GLU A 231 5.67 23.84 -25.61
CA GLU A 231 5.93 23.02 -26.80
C GLU A 231 4.70 22.18 -27.13
N ASP A 232 4.50 21.90 -28.40
CA ASP A 232 3.49 20.94 -28.86
C ASP A 232 4.01 19.50 -28.63
N VAL A 233 3.80 19.01 -27.40
CA VAL A 233 4.28 17.69 -26.97
C VAL A 233 3.53 16.58 -27.68
N ASP A 234 2.24 16.78 -28.02
CA ASP A 234 1.44 15.77 -28.73
C ASP A 234 1.96 15.56 -30.15
N ALA A 235 2.23 16.63 -30.89
CA ALA A 235 2.80 16.54 -32.24
C ALA A 235 4.19 15.91 -32.23
N ALA A 236 5.02 16.26 -31.26
CA ALA A 236 6.35 15.69 -31.12
C ALA A 236 6.31 14.19 -30.76
N ALA A 237 5.40 13.79 -29.88
CA ALA A 237 5.18 12.38 -29.51
C ALA A 237 4.68 11.54 -30.69
N ALA A 238 3.78 12.09 -31.51
CA ALA A 238 3.32 11.44 -32.73
C ALA A 238 4.44 11.24 -33.75
N ALA A 239 5.30 12.25 -33.91
CA ALA A 239 6.48 12.14 -34.79
C ALA A 239 7.47 11.09 -34.28
N GLU A 240 7.71 11.03 -32.98
CA GLU A 240 8.58 10.02 -32.36
C GLU A 240 8.00 8.61 -32.51
N GLU A 241 6.69 8.44 -32.38
CA GLU A 241 6.01 7.16 -32.53
C GLU A 241 6.10 6.63 -33.97
N THR A 242 5.94 7.52 -34.96
CA THR A 242 6.15 7.17 -36.37
C THR A 242 7.61 6.79 -36.67
N ALA A 243 8.58 7.51 -36.09
CA ALA A 243 9.99 7.19 -36.23
C ALA A 243 10.35 5.83 -35.60
N LEU A 244 9.80 5.52 -34.41
CA LEU A 244 9.98 4.24 -33.75
C LEU A 244 9.36 3.08 -34.54
N ALA A 245 8.18 3.29 -35.14
CA ALA A 245 7.54 2.30 -35.99
C ALA A 245 8.39 1.98 -37.23
N ALA A 246 8.89 3.00 -37.92
CA ALA A 246 9.79 2.85 -39.07
C ALA A 246 11.13 2.18 -38.69
N ALA A 247 11.67 2.49 -37.51
CA ALA A 247 12.90 1.84 -37.03
C ALA A 247 12.67 0.35 -36.68
N ARG A 248 11.49 -0.01 -36.15
CA ARG A 248 11.12 -1.40 -35.88
C ARG A 248 10.95 -2.19 -37.17
N GLU A 249 10.31 -1.62 -38.17
CA GLU A 249 10.14 -2.25 -39.50
C GLU A 249 11.51 -2.53 -40.14
N LYS A 250 12.39 -1.56 -40.18
CA LYS A 250 13.78 -1.75 -40.68
C LYS A 250 14.55 -2.82 -39.92
N ALA A 251 14.39 -2.88 -38.58
CA ALA A 251 15.04 -3.93 -37.78
C ALA A 251 14.48 -5.33 -38.04
N LEU A 252 13.18 -5.45 -38.31
CA LEU A 252 12.53 -6.70 -38.69
C LEU A 252 13.00 -7.15 -40.08
N ASP A 253 13.08 -6.26 -41.04
CA ASP A 253 13.58 -6.55 -42.40
C ASP A 253 15.06 -6.96 -42.37
N ALA A 254 15.89 -6.26 -41.61
CA ALA A 254 17.28 -6.64 -41.41
C ALA A 254 17.44 -8.03 -40.75
N LYS A 255 16.56 -8.37 -39.81
CA LYS A 255 16.55 -9.70 -39.20
C LYS A 255 16.10 -10.77 -40.16
N ARG A 256 15.09 -10.48 -40.99
CA ARG A 256 14.60 -11.35 -42.03
C ARG A 256 15.68 -11.66 -43.10
N LEU A 257 16.38 -10.62 -43.58
CA LEU A 257 17.49 -10.77 -44.49
C LEU A 257 18.65 -11.60 -43.92
N LYS A 258 18.95 -11.45 -42.61
CA LYS A 258 19.95 -12.30 -41.93
C LYS A 258 19.51 -13.76 -41.87
N MET A 259 18.25 -14.05 -41.54
CA MET A 259 17.73 -15.41 -41.49
C MET A 259 17.74 -16.06 -42.87
N GLU A 260 17.40 -15.32 -43.93
CA GLU A 260 17.46 -15.78 -45.32
C GLU A 260 18.91 -16.05 -45.75
N ALA A 261 19.87 -15.24 -45.31
CA ALA A 261 21.30 -15.45 -45.61
C ALA A 261 21.92 -16.65 -44.86
N GLU A 262 21.38 -16.98 -43.67
CA GLU A 262 21.84 -18.14 -42.88
C GLU A 262 21.11 -19.45 -43.28
N GLY A 263 20.22 -19.42 -44.26
CA GLY A 263 19.54 -20.61 -44.80
C GLY A 263 18.50 -21.21 -43.87
N GLU A 264 18.13 -20.51 -42.82
CA GLU A 264 17.01 -20.87 -41.94
C GLU A 264 15.69 -20.59 -42.67
N GLN A 265 14.94 -21.68 -42.99
CA GLN A 265 13.57 -21.52 -43.50
C GLN A 265 12.73 -20.73 -42.48
N THR A 266 12.25 -19.59 -42.91
CA THR A 266 11.27 -18.81 -42.13
C THR A 266 10.10 -19.72 -41.82
N PRO A 267 9.75 -19.95 -40.55
CA PRO A 267 8.54 -20.76 -40.26
C PRO A 267 7.35 -20.08 -40.90
N LEU A 268 6.67 -20.73 -41.82
CA LEU A 268 5.49 -20.26 -42.56
C LEU A 268 4.30 -19.92 -41.65
N VAL A 269 4.35 -20.37 -40.44
CA VAL A 269 3.41 -19.97 -39.36
C VAL A 269 4.25 -19.43 -38.22
N PRO A 270 3.98 -18.21 -37.71
CA PRO A 270 4.48 -17.87 -36.41
C PRO A 270 4.10 -19.03 -35.51
N LYS A 271 5.09 -19.76 -34.95
CA LYS A 271 4.80 -20.66 -33.85
C LYS A 271 3.97 -19.84 -32.92
N GLU A 272 2.66 -20.06 -32.88
CA GLU A 272 1.85 -19.67 -31.74
C GLU A 272 2.60 -20.30 -30.57
N ARG A 273 3.54 -19.54 -30.02
CA ARG A 273 4.06 -19.84 -28.70
C ARG A 273 2.78 -20.00 -27.93
N ALA A 274 2.51 -21.20 -27.45
CA ALA A 274 1.55 -21.38 -26.39
C ALA A 274 1.89 -20.29 -25.42
N GLU A 275 1.20 -19.15 -25.54
CA GLU A 275 1.42 -17.96 -24.72
C GLU A 275 0.92 -18.32 -23.34
N GLY A 276 1.76 -19.12 -22.66
CA GLY A 276 1.57 -19.35 -21.25
C GLY A 276 1.42 -17.97 -20.62
N TRP A 277 0.46 -17.80 -19.77
CA TRP A 277 0.17 -16.61 -19.01
C TRP A 277 1.44 -15.87 -18.46
N ARG A 278 2.59 -16.57 -18.43
CA ARG A 278 3.90 -16.06 -18.00
C ARG A 278 4.62 -15.17 -19.02
N SER A 279 4.24 -15.17 -20.29
CA SER A 279 5.04 -14.52 -21.35
C SER A 279 4.57 -13.12 -21.74
N LYS A 280 3.38 -12.66 -21.35
CA LYS A 280 2.90 -11.32 -21.67
C LYS A 280 3.63 -10.29 -20.80
N ARG A 281 4.62 -9.61 -21.38
CA ARG A 281 5.22 -8.44 -20.76
C ARG A 281 4.16 -7.33 -20.67
N LEU A 282 4.19 -6.57 -19.58
CA LEU A 282 3.36 -5.37 -19.45
C LEU A 282 3.70 -4.39 -20.57
N ALA A 283 2.69 -3.72 -21.08
CA ALA A 283 2.87 -2.75 -22.16
C ALA A 283 3.75 -1.58 -21.70
N THR A 284 4.74 -1.23 -22.51
CA THR A 284 5.46 0.03 -22.34
C THR A 284 4.63 1.14 -22.94
N ALA A 285 4.48 2.26 -22.21
CA ALA A 285 3.76 3.43 -22.69
C ALA A 285 4.41 3.95 -23.97
N SER A 286 3.58 4.18 -25.01
CA SER A 286 4.05 4.85 -26.22
C SER A 286 4.33 6.32 -25.95
N PRO A 287 5.11 7.03 -26.81
CA PRO A 287 5.36 8.45 -26.66
C PRO A 287 4.08 9.28 -26.52
N SER A 288 3.02 8.95 -27.27
CA SER A 288 1.71 9.63 -27.17
C SER A 288 1.04 9.39 -25.81
N VAL A 289 1.15 8.20 -25.25
CA VAL A 289 0.66 7.89 -23.89
C VAL A 289 1.46 8.66 -22.84
N VAL A 290 2.79 8.74 -22.96
CA VAL A 290 3.65 9.51 -22.07
C VAL A 290 3.31 10.99 -22.11
N ALA A 291 3.12 11.56 -23.32
CA ALA A 291 2.71 12.95 -23.52
C ALA A 291 1.37 13.25 -22.83
N HIS A 292 0.38 12.38 -23.00
CA HIS A 292 -0.93 12.50 -22.34
C HIS A 292 -0.81 12.43 -20.82
N LEU A 293 -0.11 11.43 -20.28
CA LEU A 293 0.08 11.25 -18.82
C LEU A 293 0.83 12.43 -18.17
N ALA A 294 1.72 13.08 -18.91
CA ALA A 294 2.49 14.22 -18.44
C ALA A 294 1.75 15.56 -18.57
N ARG A 295 0.53 15.60 -19.10
CA ARG A 295 -0.24 16.83 -19.37
C ARG A 295 -0.58 17.58 -18.08
N PRO A 296 -0.32 18.92 -17.97
CA PRO A 296 -0.51 19.66 -16.72
C PRO A 296 -1.95 19.76 -16.24
N SER A 297 -2.93 19.77 -17.17
CA SER A 297 -4.35 19.89 -16.86
C SER A 297 -4.97 18.60 -16.35
N GLU A 298 -4.45 17.47 -16.76
CA GLU A 298 -5.03 16.16 -16.50
C GLU A 298 -4.21 15.37 -15.50
N GLY A 299 -2.89 15.25 -15.66
CA GLY A 299 -1.95 14.64 -14.74
C GLY A 299 -2.38 13.31 -14.12
N PHE A 300 -1.55 12.77 -13.26
CA PHE A 300 -1.92 11.58 -12.48
C PHE A 300 -2.94 11.92 -11.39
N THR A 301 -3.96 11.10 -11.24
CA THR A 301 -5.00 11.28 -10.21
C THR A 301 -4.47 11.02 -8.80
N SER A 302 -3.38 10.24 -8.68
CA SER A 302 -2.71 9.96 -7.41
C SER A 302 -1.29 9.46 -7.60
N LEU A 303 -0.47 9.51 -6.54
CA LEU A 303 0.89 9.00 -6.51
C LEU A 303 1.03 7.95 -5.40
N LEU A 304 1.55 6.78 -5.74
CA LEU A 304 1.98 5.75 -4.79
C LEU A 304 3.49 5.57 -4.91
N LEU A 305 4.17 5.70 -3.79
CA LEU A 305 5.60 5.47 -3.68
C LEU A 305 5.88 4.36 -2.65
N ALA A 306 6.45 3.25 -3.11
CA ALA A 306 6.82 2.11 -2.27
C ALA A 306 8.20 1.59 -2.66
N SER A 307 9.19 2.47 -2.62
CA SER A 307 10.58 2.17 -2.95
C SER A 307 11.50 2.71 -1.86
N PRO A 308 11.85 1.88 -0.85
CA PRO A 308 12.71 2.31 0.27
C PRO A 308 14.10 2.79 -0.13
N ALA A 309 14.55 2.46 -1.34
CA ALA A 309 15.84 2.94 -1.88
C ALA A 309 15.81 4.40 -2.34
N LEU A 310 14.63 4.99 -2.50
CA LEU A 310 14.47 6.39 -2.88
C LEU A 310 14.25 7.23 -1.63
N GLU A 311 14.96 8.37 -1.54
CA GLU A 311 14.67 9.36 -0.50
C GLU A 311 13.27 9.95 -0.71
N PRO A 312 12.33 9.79 0.24
CA PRO A 312 10.93 10.13 0.03
C PRO A 312 10.70 11.59 -0.35
N ILE A 313 11.37 12.54 0.29
CA ILE A 313 11.15 13.97 0.01
C ILE A 313 11.64 14.36 -1.38
N ASP A 314 12.79 13.83 -1.81
CA ASP A 314 13.34 14.13 -3.12
C ASP A 314 12.50 13.51 -4.24
N ALA A 315 12.02 12.28 -4.02
CA ALA A 315 11.09 11.64 -4.93
C ALA A 315 9.77 12.42 -5.04
N LEU A 316 9.18 12.82 -3.90
CA LEU A 316 7.93 13.59 -3.88
C LEU A 316 8.07 14.95 -4.58
N ARG A 317 9.16 15.68 -4.35
CA ARG A 317 9.39 16.97 -5.03
C ARG A 317 9.45 16.85 -6.56
N LYS A 318 9.98 15.74 -7.06
CA LYS A 318 10.08 15.47 -8.51
C LYS A 318 8.77 14.94 -9.10
N LEU A 319 8.07 14.06 -8.37
CA LEU A 319 6.94 13.30 -8.91
C LEU A 319 5.58 13.98 -8.70
N LEU A 320 5.38 14.69 -7.57
CA LEU A 320 4.12 15.40 -7.31
C LEU A 320 3.74 16.40 -8.42
N PRO A 321 4.68 17.12 -9.05
CA PRO A 321 4.34 17.98 -10.20
C PRO A 321 3.76 17.25 -11.41
N LEU A 322 3.88 15.93 -11.51
CA LEU A 322 3.22 15.12 -12.54
C LEU A 322 1.74 14.86 -12.23
N CYS A 323 1.34 15.04 -10.99
CA CYS A 323 -0.03 14.80 -10.55
C CYS A 323 -0.95 15.99 -10.82
N ALA A 324 -2.25 15.72 -10.87
CA ALA A 324 -3.28 16.74 -10.91
C ALA A 324 -3.28 17.58 -9.61
N PRO A 325 -3.74 18.84 -9.66
CA PRO A 325 -3.91 19.63 -8.44
C PRO A 325 -4.81 18.94 -7.43
N SER A 326 -4.42 18.98 -6.15
CA SER A 326 -5.09 18.30 -5.03
C SER A 326 -5.06 16.78 -5.07
N ALA A 327 -4.29 16.17 -5.97
CA ALA A 327 -4.14 14.72 -6.02
C ALA A 327 -3.63 14.17 -4.68
N PRO A 328 -4.24 13.10 -4.16
CA PRO A 328 -3.72 12.39 -3.01
C PRO A 328 -2.41 11.68 -3.36
N PHE A 329 -1.55 11.56 -2.38
CA PHE A 329 -0.36 10.72 -2.47
C PHE A 329 -0.21 9.87 -1.22
N ALA A 330 0.40 8.70 -1.39
CA ALA A 330 0.73 7.80 -0.31
C ALA A 330 2.13 7.23 -0.52
N VAL A 331 2.94 7.26 0.53
CA VAL A 331 4.33 6.81 0.54
C VAL A 331 4.49 5.77 1.63
N TRP A 332 4.95 4.60 1.27
CA TRP A 332 5.28 3.54 2.21
C TRP A 332 6.81 3.40 2.36
N CYS A 333 7.24 3.26 3.60
CA CYS A 333 8.63 2.95 3.95
C CYS A 333 8.66 2.03 5.17
N PRO A 334 9.59 1.04 5.25
CA PRO A 334 9.77 0.21 6.43
C PRO A 334 10.25 1.01 7.65
N PHE A 335 10.82 2.20 7.45
CA PHE A 335 11.37 3.08 8.48
C PHE A 335 10.54 4.34 8.63
N SER A 336 10.33 4.79 9.88
CA SER A 336 9.54 6.00 10.18
C SER A 336 10.31 7.29 9.89
N GLN A 337 11.62 7.32 10.13
CA GLN A 337 12.41 8.53 10.06
C GLN A 337 12.40 9.22 8.69
N PRO A 338 12.63 8.53 7.56
CA PRO A 338 12.58 9.18 6.24
C PRO A 338 11.22 9.78 5.92
N LEU A 339 10.13 9.16 6.41
CA LEU A 339 8.78 9.67 6.22
C LEU A 339 8.47 10.86 7.14
N ALA A 340 9.00 10.87 8.36
CA ALA A 340 8.88 11.99 9.27
C ALA A 340 9.60 13.23 8.73
N ASP A 341 10.81 13.05 8.18
CA ASP A 341 11.58 14.11 7.55
C ASP A 341 10.86 14.66 6.31
N ALA A 342 10.29 13.77 5.48
CA ALA A 342 9.48 14.15 4.34
C ALA A 342 8.21 14.92 4.76
N LEU A 343 7.50 14.45 5.79
CA LEU A 343 6.32 15.14 6.35
C LEU A 343 6.69 16.54 6.82
N HIS A 344 7.80 16.68 7.56
CA HIS A 344 8.27 17.97 8.06
C HIS A 344 8.60 18.92 6.89
N ALA A 345 9.34 18.44 5.89
CA ALA A 345 9.71 19.22 4.71
C ALA A 345 8.48 19.66 3.90
N LEU A 346 7.54 18.75 3.61
CA LEU A 346 6.31 19.05 2.89
C LEU A 346 5.45 20.11 3.62
N ARG A 347 5.39 20.04 4.96
CA ARG A 347 4.67 21.00 5.78
C ARG A 347 5.36 22.36 5.79
N ARG A 348 6.68 22.40 5.97
CA ARG A 348 7.51 23.60 5.95
C ARG A 348 7.41 24.32 4.60
N ASP A 349 7.55 23.58 3.52
CA ASP A 349 7.57 24.11 2.17
C ASP A 349 6.14 24.30 1.60
N ARG A 350 5.11 23.92 2.38
CA ARG A 350 3.67 24.05 2.05
C ARG A 350 3.29 23.38 0.73
N LEU A 351 3.91 22.26 0.43
CA LEU A 351 3.68 21.50 -0.79
C LEU A 351 2.47 20.57 -0.70
N ALA A 352 1.97 20.31 0.50
CA ALA A 352 0.84 19.43 0.72
C ALA A 352 0.00 19.82 1.95
N VAL A 353 -1.25 19.34 1.96
CA VAL A 353 -2.19 19.43 3.08
C VAL A 353 -2.66 18.04 3.49
N ASN A 354 -3.39 17.96 4.60
CA ASN A 354 -3.92 16.71 5.15
C ASN A 354 -2.82 15.65 5.39
N LEU A 355 -1.62 16.13 5.74
CA LEU A 355 -0.47 15.27 5.99
C LEU A 355 -0.68 14.43 7.24
N ALA A 356 -0.59 13.11 7.09
CA ALA A 356 -0.64 12.14 8.18
C ALA A 356 0.45 11.08 7.97
N LEU A 357 1.11 10.70 9.07
CA LEU A 357 2.03 9.58 9.14
C LEU A 357 1.42 8.53 10.05
N THR A 358 1.20 7.33 9.53
CA THR A 358 0.49 6.25 10.22
C THR A 358 1.35 5.00 10.26
N GLU A 359 1.38 4.35 11.41
CA GLU A 359 1.88 2.99 11.57
C GLU A 359 0.70 2.02 11.51
N PRO A 360 0.68 1.02 10.59
CA PRO A 360 -0.35 -0.01 10.59
C PRO A 360 -0.24 -0.88 11.84
N TRP A 361 -1.36 -1.10 12.51
CA TRP A 361 -1.41 -1.78 13.80
C TRP A 361 -2.03 -3.17 13.70
N LEU A 362 -1.62 -4.01 12.79
CA LEU A 362 -2.07 -5.40 12.77
C LEU A 362 -1.19 -6.24 13.70
N ARG A 363 -1.81 -6.91 14.68
CA ARG A 363 -1.14 -7.83 15.61
C ARG A 363 -1.81 -9.19 15.54
N LYS A 364 -0.99 -10.23 15.37
CA LYS A 364 -1.46 -11.60 15.51
C LYS A 364 -1.61 -11.90 17.00
N HIS A 365 -2.79 -12.37 17.40
CA HIS A 365 -3.06 -12.76 18.77
C HIS A 365 -3.07 -14.28 18.90
N GLN A 366 -2.56 -14.78 20.01
CA GLN A 366 -2.88 -16.08 20.51
C GLN A 366 -4.26 -15.99 21.16
N VAL A 367 -5.19 -16.84 20.75
CA VAL A 367 -6.52 -16.94 21.36
C VAL A 367 -6.64 -18.31 21.97
N LEU A 368 -6.62 -18.38 23.29
CA LEU A 368 -6.76 -19.60 24.08
C LEU A 368 -7.62 -19.29 25.29
N PRO A 369 -8.39 -20.28 25.84
CA PRO A 369 -9.15 -20.07 27.05
C PRO A 369 -8.31 -19.48 28.17
N GLY A 370 -8.74 -18.38 28.75
CA GLY A 370 -8.06 -17.67 29.83
C GLY A 370 -6.73 -16.98 29.47
N ARG A 371 -6.22 -17.10 28.24
CA ARG A 371 -4.92 -16.55 27.83
C ARG A 371 -4.91 -16.01 26.40
N THR A 372 -5.64 -14.95 26.19
CA THR A 372 -5.61 -14.19 24.93
C THR A 372 -4.63 -13.03 25.06
N HIS A 373 -3.60 -13.02 24.22
CA HIS A 373 -2.60 -11.96 24.19
C HIS A 373 -1.93 -11.86 22.80
N PRO A 374 -1.31 -10.73 22.45
CA PRO A 374 -0.52 -10.62 21.23
C PRO A 374 0.57 -11.69 21.17
N THR A 375 0.72 -12.34 20.03
CA THR A 375 1.78 -13.33 19.84
C THR A 375 3.13 -12.63 19.83
N MET A 376 4.03 -13.07 20.71
CA MET A 376 5.42 -12.60 20.70
C MET A 376 6.16 -13.35 19.58
N THR A 377 6.42 -12.66 18.48
CA THR A 377 7.22 -13.19 17.38
C THR A 377 8.47 -12.35 17.22
N THR A 378 9.61 -12.98 17.27
CA THR A 378 10.88 -12.36 16.88
C THR A 378 10.84 -12.10 15.37
N GLY A 379 10.98 -10.85 14.95
CA GLY A 379 11.09 -10.46 13.55
C GLY A 379 9.79 -10.09 12.83
N ALA A 380 8.62 -10.22 13.48
CA ALA A 380 7.41 -9.59 12.95
C ALA A 380 7.47 -8.08 13.23
N GLY A 381 8.35 -7.39 12.53
CA GLY A 381 8.46 -5.93 12.59
C GLY A 381 7.13 -5.24 12.29
N ALA A 382 7.05 -3.97 12.57
CA ALA A 382 6.00 -3.11 12.06
C ALA A 382 5.87 -3.33 10.54
N GLY A 383 4.65 -3.39 10.01
CA GLY A 383 4.43 -3.55 8.57
C GLY A 383 4.93 -2.38 7.72
N GLY A 384 5.79 -1.53 8.30
CA GLY A 384 6.24 -0.27 7.77
C GLY A 384 5.32 0.88 8.20
N PHE A 385 5.56 2.04 7.62
CA PHE A 385 4.84 3.28 7.90
C PHE A 385 4.28 3.85 6.59
N VAL A 386 3.17 4.57 6.68
CA VAL A 386 2.54 5.21 5.53
C VAL A 386 2.40 6.70 5.79
N LEU A 387 3.04 7.52 4.96
CA LEU A 387 2.84 8.96 4.88
C LEU A 387 1.83 9.25 3.77
N CYS A 388 0.82 10.04 4.05
CA CYS A 388 -0.15 10.47 3.05
C CYS A 388 -0.42 11.97 3.14
N GLY A 389 -1.00 12.49 2.07
CA GLY A 389 -1.41 13.88 1.96
C GLY A 389 -2.03 14.20 0.61
N ASN A 390 -2.42 15.46 0.43
CA ASN A 390 -2.91 15.99 -0.84
C ASN A 390 -1.95 17.08 -1.32
N TRP A 391 -1.48 16.95 -2.55
CA TRP A 391 -0.53 17.87 -3.13
C TRP A 391 -1.15 19.23 -3.48
N ILE A 392 -0.40 20.30 -3.22
CA ILE A 392 -0.77 21.67 -3.60
C ILE A 392 0.27 22.20 -4.57
N PRO A 393 -0.12 22.49 -5.85
CA PRO A 393 0.80 23.10 -6.79
C PRO A 393 1.26 24.49 -6.30
N PRO A 394 2.54 24.86 -6.48
CA PRO A 394 3.07 26.14 -6.05
C PRO A 394 2.30 27.36 -6.64
N GLU A 395 1.82 27.26 -7.86
CA GLU A 395 1.02 28.31 -8.52
C GLU A 395 -0.32 28.55 -7.82
N GLU A 396 -0.99 27.50 -7.38
CA GLU A 396 -2.23 27.60 -6.60
C GLU A 396 -1.98 28.22 -5.24
N GLU A 397 -0.83 27.95 -4.65
CA GLU A 397 -0.43 28.58 -3.38
C GLU A 397 -0.22 30.08 -3.55
N GLU A 398 0.43 30.53 -4.61
CA GLU A 398 0.63 31.94 -4.90
C GLU A 398 -0.71 32.67 -5.17
N LYS A 399 -1.59 32.07 -5.95
CA LYS A 399 -2.97 32.54 -6.16
C LYS A 399 -3.74 32.62 -4.83
N ALA A 400 -3.59 31.60 -3.96
CA ALA A 400 -4.22 31.57 -2.64
C ALA A 400 -3.63 32.65 -1.71
N LYS A 401 -2.31 32.87 -1.73
CA LYS A 401 -1.65 33.99 -0.99
C LYS A 401 -2.18 35.33 -1.46
N ARG A 402 -2.29 35.56 -2.77
CA ARG A 402 -2.85 36.78 -3.35
C ARG A 402 -4.30 36.98 -2.94
N ARG A 403 -5.15 35.93 -2.98
CA ARG A 403 -6.55 35.97 -2.49
C ARG A 403 -6.64 36.26 -0.99
N ARG A 404 -5.79 35.65 -0.15
CA ARG A 404 -5.74 35.90 1.30
C ARG A 404 -5.26 37.32 1.61
N ALA A 405 -4.25 37.83 0.91
CA ALA A 405 -3.76 39.19 1.06
C ALA A 405 -4.85 40.23 0.66
N ARG A 406 -5.57 39.99 -0.44
CA ARG A 406 -6.73 40.81 -0.86
C ARG A 406 -7.83 40.81 0.18
N ARG A 407 -8.24 39.66 0.71
CA ARG A 407 -9.25 39.56 1.78
C ARG A 407 -8.80 40.25 3.09
N ARG A 408 -7.51 40.17 3.45
CA ARG A 408 -6.96 40.93 4.59
C ARG A 408 -7.01 42.44 4.39
N ARG A 409 -6.68 42.93 3.19
CA ARG A 409 -6.79 44.36 2.83
C ARG A 409 -8.24 44.84 2.88
N GLU A 410 -9.18 44.08 2.34
CA GLU A 410 -10.62 44.37 2.40
C GLU A 410 -11.15 44.38 3.85
N ARG A 411 -10.78 43.42 4.68
CA ARG A 411 -11.16 43.41 6.11
C ARG A 411 -10.57 44.59 6.88
N ARG A 412 -9.31 44.98 6.61
CA ARG A 412 -8.70 46.17 7.21
C ARG A 412 -9.38 47.45 6.78
N SER A 413 -9.72 47.56 5.49
CA SER A 413 -10.47 48.71 4.96
C SER A 413 -11.86 48.80 5.58
N ARG A 414 -12.62 47.70 5.68
CA ARG A 414 -13.94 47.65 6.32
C ARG A 414 -13.84 48.03 7.83
N ARG A 415 -12.81 47.58 8.55
CA ARG A 415 -12.56 47.98 9.96
C ARG A 415 -12.23 49.48 10.08
N ARG A 416 -11.43 50.03 9.16
CA ARG A 416 -11.14 51.47 9.13
C ARG A 416 -12.39 52.30 8.86
N ARG A 417 -13.23 51.88 7.89
CA ARG A 417 -14.53 52.55 7.59
C ARG A 417 -15.49 52.45 8.79
N ARG A 418 -15.57 51.32 9.49
CA ARG A 418 -16.39 51.18 10.71
C ARG A 418 -15.87 52.07 11.87
N ARG A 419 -14.57 52.19 12.04
CA ARG A 419 -13.99 53.08 13.06
C ARG A 419 -14.27 54.57 12.75
N ARG A 420 -14.10 54.98 11.48
CA ARG A 420 -14.46 56.36 11.04
C ARG A 420 -15.93 56.65 11.25
N ARG A 421 -16.84 55.74 10.93
CA ARG A 421 -18.29 55.94 11.18
C ARG A 421 -18.62 56.01 12.67
N ARG A 422 -17.97 55.22 13.52
CA ARG A 422 -18.16 55.32 14.98
C ARG A 422 -17.56 56.60 15.59
N GLY A 423 -16.44 57.10 15.09
CA GLY A 423 -15.86 58.37 15.51
C GLY A 423 -16.76 59.56 15.14
N HIS A 424 -17.35 59.54 13.94
CA HIS A 424 -18.33 60.61 13.58
C HIS A 424 -19.66 60.53 14.32
N ALA A 425 -20.07 59.34 14.77
CA ALA A 425 -21.27 59.21 15.59
C ALA A 425 -21.05 59.59 17.06
N GLY A 426 -19.78 59.58 17.55
CA GLY A 426 -19.40 60.03 18.88
C GLY A 426 -19.37 61.55 18.99
N ASP A 427 -18.86 62.26 17.97
CA ASP A 427 -18.80 63.74 17.94
C ASP A 427 -20.18 64.41 17.83
N GLY A 428 -21.14 63.78 17.15
CA GLY A 428 -22.52 64.28 17.05
C GLY A 428 -23.29 64.24 18.38
N ASN A 429 -22.98 63.27 19.23
CA ASN A 429 -23.68 63.12 20.52
C ASN A 429 -23.05 64.01 21.62
N GLY A 430 -21.75 64.37 21.53
CA GLY A 430 -21.08 65.32 22.39
C GLY A 430 -21.61 66.76 22.17
N ARG A 431 -21.80 67.19 20.91
CA ARG A 431 -22.33 68.49 20.59
C ARG A 431 -23.82 68.69 20.96
N ARG A 432 -24.63 67.64 20.95
CA ARG A 432 -26.01 67.68 21.44
C ARG A 432 -26.11 67.78 22.97
N ARG A 433 -25.24 67.11 23.73
CA ARG A 433 -25.21 67.25 25.21
C ARG A 433 -24.71 68.60 25.70
N GLU A 434 -23.78 69.27 25.00
CA GLU A 434 -23.37 70.64 25.30
C GLU A 434 -24.43 71.73 24.94
N ALA A 435 -25.30 71.48 23.93
CA ALA A 435 -26.41 72.35 23.58
C ALA A 435 -27.61 72.22 24.55
N GLU A 436 -27.83 71.03 25.13
CA GLU A 436 -28.90 70.82 26.13
C GLU A 436 -28.50 71.27 27.58
N ALA A 437 -27.21 71.45 27.83
CA ALA A 437 -26.73 72.00 29.11
C ALA A 437 -26.84 73.55 29.28
N ARG A 438 -27.20 74.24 28.19
CA ARG A 438 -27.46 75.69 28.24
C ARG A 438 -28.97 75.97 28.27
N GLY A 439 -29.60 75.71 29.38
CA GLY A 439 -30.98 76.16 29.67
C GLY A 439 -31.09 77.67 29.91
N PRO A 440 -32.28 78.28 29.67
CA PRO A 440 -32.46 79.72 29.69
C PRO A 440 -32.28 80.33 31.08
N GLY A 441 -31.43 81.34 31.16
CA GLY A 441 -31.15 82.09 32.35
C GLY A 441 -32.38 82.80 32.89
N ARG A 442 -32.70 82.53 34.13
CA ARG A 442 -33.64 83.30 34.92
C ARG A 442 -32.93 84.44 35.66
N TRP A 443 -33.22 85.64 35.31
CA TRP A 443 -32.99 86.87 36.06
C TRP A 443 -33.94 86.95 37.24
N LEU A 444 -33.42 87.08 38.41
CA LEU A 444 -33.99 87.67 39.61
C LEU A 444 -32.83 87.80 40.63
N GLY A 445 -32.33 88.90 41.07
CA GLY A 445 -32.97 89.94 41.77
C GLY A 445 -32.45 90.00 43.22
N ARG A 446 -31.59 90.92 43.50
CA ARG A 446 -31.19 91.60 44.75
C ARG A 446 -31.71 91.03 46.09
N GLY A 447 -30.85 91.05 47.02
CA GLY A 447 -31.06 91.20 48.44
C GLY A 447 -30.09 90.30 49.25
N GLY A 448 -29.08 90.76 49.92
CA GLY A 448 -28.98 91.78 50.95
C GLY A 448 -28.60 91.08 52.23
N LEU A 449 -27.46 91.51 52.80
CA LEU A 449 -27.10 91.54 54.23
C LEU A 449 -26.81 90.24 54.99
N GLY A 450 -25.60 90.10 55.43
CA GLY A 450 -25.40 90.17 56.85
C GLY A 450 -24.63 88.97 57.47
N ARG A 451 -23.41 89.31 57.86
CA ARG A 451 -22.48 88.74 58.85
C ARG A 451 -21.60 87.60 58.42
#